data_46ea127912d5ace74fb6d5b1f1e2f4f7
#
_entry.id   46ea127912d5ace74fb6d5b1f1e2f4f7
#
_cell.length_a   1.000
_cell.length_b   1.000
_cell.length_c   1.000
_cell.angle_alpha   90.00
_cell.angle_beta   90.00
_cell.angle_gamma   90.00
#
_symmetry.space_group_name_H-M   'P 1'
#
loop_
_entity.id
_entity.type
_entity.pdbx_description
1 polymer ?
#
loop_
_entity_poly.entity_id
_entity_poly.type
_entity_poly.pdbx_seq_one_letter_code
_entity_poly.pdbx_strand_id
1 'polypeptide(L)'
;MMAELLTIDNLFTLAMLILLQAVLGFDNLLYISIESKRVPAHQQAATRRWGIGIAIALRLVLLFVLVNAIKFFQDVLFEFKIDGVIEASVNGHSLIVLAGGVFILYTALKEIGHMMTIEDLDQEGEGGAKRTMLSAIIWIVAMNVVFSFDSILGAMALTDTFIIMAIAVIISGVMMIVLADYVADFLKKNRMYEVLGLFILFVVGILLLSEGGHIAHLKLAGVPVEPMAKSTFYFVIAVMVLVDIVQGRYQKKLALERKLQSAGDHTPDLG
;
A
#
# COMPACT_ATOMS: atom_id res chain seq x y z
N MET A 1 -9.22 -15.85 -32.64
CA MET A 1 -9.39 -15.28 -31.29
C MET A 1 -8.64 -16.06 -30.21
N MET A 2 -8.92 -17.34 -29.88
CA MET A 2 -8.09 -18.09 -28.89
C MET A 2 -6.66 -18.36 -29.35
N ALA A 3 -6.44 -18.70 -30.63
CA ALA A 3 -5.11 -18.93 -31.18
C ALA A 3 -4.24 -17.66 -31.20
N GLU A 4 -4.82 -16.50 -31.36
CA GLU A 4 -4.12 -15.22 -31.29
C GLU A 4 -3.69 -14.86 -29.87
N LEU A 5 -4.40 -15.31 -28.84
CA LEU A 5 -4.03 -15.09 -27.43
C LEU A 5 -2.82 -15.92 -27.00
N LEU A 6 -2.57 -17.07 -27.68
CA LEU A 6 -1.48 -18.00 -27.38
C LEU A 6 -0.20 -17.74 -28.19
N THR A 7 -0.07 -16.56 -28.81
CA THR A 7 1.20 -16.18 -29.44
C THR A 7 2.28 -15.96 -28.38
N ILE A 8 3.54 -16.20 -28.77
CA ILE A 8 4.71 -15.99 -27.85
C ILE A 8 4.72 -14.56 -27.32
N ASP A 9 4.42 -13.57 -28.16
CA ASP A 9 4.38 -12.15 -27.78
C ASP A 9 3.31 -11.87 -26.71
N ASN A 10 2.11 -12.44 -26.87
CA ASN A 10 1.03 -12.27 -25.91
C ASN A 10 1.30 -13.00 -24.58
N LEU A 11 1.95 -14.16 -24.62
CA LEU A 11 2.39 -14.86 -23.40
C LEU A 11 3.48 -14.09 -22.68
N PHE A 12 4.43 -13.51 -23.41
CA PHE A 12 5.44 -12.64 -22.84
C PHE A 12 4.82 -11.39 -22.21
N THR A 13 3.90 -10.72 -22.92
CA THR A 13 3.16 -9.56 -22.43
C THR A 13 2.35 -9.91 -21.17
N LEU A 14 1.67 -11.06 -21.15
CA LEU A 14 0.95 -11.53 -19.98
C LEU A 14 1.89 -11.75 -18.78
N ALA A 15 3.04 -12.38 -18.99
CA ALA A 15 4.04 -12.59 -17.95
C ALA A 15 4.57 -11.25 -17.39
N MET A 16 4.86 -10.29 -18.28
CA MET A 16 5.29 -8.94 -17.90
C MET A 16 4.20 -8.21 -17.11
N LEU A 17 2.93 -8.33 -17.51
CA LEU A 17 1.80 -7.73 -16.81
C LEU A 17 1.61 -8.35 -15.41
N ILE A 18 1.73 -9.68 -15.27
CA ILE A 18 1.64 -10.35 -13.98
C ILE A 18 2.78 -9.87 -13.08
N LEU A 19 4.01 -9.78 -13.60
CA LEU A 19 5.16 -9.28 -12.85
C LEU A 19 4.97 -7.82 -12.43
N LEU A 20 4.53 -6.96 -13.35
CA LEU A 20 4.21 -5.55 -13.07
C LEU A 20 3.19 -5.44 -11.94
N GLN A 21 2.12 -6.21 -12.01
CA GLN A 21 1.06 -6.19 -11.01
C GLN A 21 1.50 -6.79 -9.66
N ALA A 22 2.39 -7.79 -9.66
CA ALA A 22 2.97 -8.33 -8.44
C ALA A 22 3.84 -7.29 -7.72
N VAL A 23 4.64 -6.54 -8.49
CA VAL A 23 5.49 -5.46 -7.97
C VAL A 23 4.65 -4.29 -7.45
N LEU A 24 3.67 -3.83 -8.25
CA LEU A 24 2.76 -2.72 -7.88
C LEU A 24 1.69 -3.14 -6.85
N GLY A 25 1.54 -4.42 -6.56
CA GLY A 25 0.56 -4.92 -5.60
C GLY A 25 1.13 -5.16 -4.20
N PHE A 26 2.42 -4.91 -3.98
CA PHE A 26 3.05 -5.17 -2.68
C PHE A 26 2.54 -4.21 -1.59
N ASP A 27 2.44 -2.93 -1.89
CA ASP A 27 1.87 -1.89 -1.02
C ASP A 27 0.39 -2.14 -0.71
N ASN A 28 -0.38 -2.58 -1.72
CA ASN A 28 -1.75 -3.06 -1.56
C ASN A 28 -1.85 -4.21 -0.55
N LEU A 29 -0.96 -5.20 -0.68
CA LEU A 29 -0.92 -6.37 0.18
C LEU A 29 -0.60 -5.98 1.64
N LEU A 30 0.31 -5.04 1.83
CA LEU A 30 0.66 -4.48 3.12
C LEU A 30 -0.53 -3.77 3.76
N TYR A 31 -1.19 -2.88 3.01
CA TYR A 31 -2.38 -2.18 3.47
C TYR A 31 -3.50 -3.13 3.88
N ILE A 32 -3.82 -4.13 3.05
CA ILE A 32 -4.84 -5.15 3.33
C ILE A 32 -4.51 -5.90 4.62
N SER A 33 -3.24 -6.27 4.80
CA SER A 33 -2.80 -7.01 5.98
C SER A 33 -2.94 -6.18 7.25
N ILE A 34 -2.56 -4.91 7.23
CA ILE A 34 -2.68 -3.99 8.37
C ILE A 34 -4.15 -3.67 8.65
N GLU A 35 -4.94 -3.31 7.63
CA GLU A 35 -6.34 -2.95 7.82
C GLU A 35 -7.18 -4.13 8.34
N SER A 36 -6.90 -5.36 7.89
CA SER A 36 -7.59 -6.53 8.37
C SER A 36 -7.31 -6.86 9.84
N LYS A 37 -6.18 -6.42 10.42
CA LYS A 37 -5.89 -6.61 11.85
C LYS A 37 -6.82 -5.82 12.78
N ARG A 38 -7.44 -4.76 12.28
CA ARG A 38 -8.40 -3.93 13.05
C ARG A 38 -9.74 -4.62 13.29
N VAL A 39 -9.96 -5.77 12.64
CA VAL A 39 -11.16 -6.60 12.79
C VAL A 39 -10.90 -7.71 13.80
N PRO A 40 -11.91 -8.22 14.52
CA PRO A 40 -11.76 -9.36 15.42
C PRO A 40 -11.04 -10.54 14.77
N ALA A 41 -10.15 -11.22 15.52
CA ALA A 41 -9.23 -12.22 14.99
C ALA A 41 -9.90 -13.32 14.14
N HIS A 42 -11.09 -13.79 14.56
CA HIS A 42 -11.85 -14.81 13.84
C HIS A 42 -12.42 -14.33 12.49
N GLN A 43 -12.47 -13.03 12.23
CA GLN A 43 -12.98 -12.42 10.98
C GLN A 43 -11.87 -11.95 10.05
N GLN A 44 -10.62 -11.85 10.50
CA GLN A 44 -9.52 -11.25 9.74
C GLN A 44 -9.29 -11.92 8.38
N ALA A 45 -9.20 -13.26 8.36
CA ALA A 45 -9.00 -13.99 7.10
C ALA A 45 -10.18 -13.83 6.14
N ALA A 46 -11.41 -13.86 6.66
CA ALA A 46 -12.61 -13.62 5.85
C ALA A 46 -12.62 -12.19 5.30
N THR A 47 -12.26 -11.18 6.11
CA THR A 47 -12.14 -9.78 5.69
C THR A 47 -11.16 -9.62 4.53
N ARG A 48 -9.97 -10.24 4.61
CA ARG A 48 -8.99 -10.20 3.52
C ARG A 48 -9.54 -10.82 2.24
N ARG A 49 -10.08 -12.03 2.33
CA ARG A 49 -10.60 -12.77 1.16
C ARG A 49 -11.75 -12.04 0.49
N TRP A 50 -12.72 -11.55 1.25
CA TRP A 50 -13.84 -10.79 0.71
C TRP A 50 -13.38 -9.42 0.18
N GLY A 51 -12.53 -8.72 0.92
CA GLY A 51 -11.98 -7.43 0.49
C GLY A 51 -11.23 -7.54 -0.83
N ILE A 52 -10.32 -8.52 -0.97
CA ILE A 52 -9.57 -8.75 -2.21
C ILE A 52 -10.50 -9.24 -3.32
N GLY A 53 -11.42 -10.17 -3.03
CA GLY A 53 -12.34 -10.69 -4.05
C GLY A 53 -13.21 -9.60 -4.67
N ILE A 54 -13.80 -8.74 -3.83
CA ILE A 54 -14.59 -7.57 -4.29
C ILE A 54 -13.69 -6.59 -5.05
N ALA A 55 -12.47 -6.35 -4.54
CA ALA A 55 -11.52 -5.47 -5.19
C ALA A 55 -11.10 -5.96 -6.58
N ILE A 56 -10.90 -7.27 -6.78
CA ILE A 56 -10.62 -7.85 -8.11
C ILE A 56 -11.80 -7.61 -9.06
N ALA A 57 -13.03 -7.88 -8.60
CA ALA A 57 -14.21 -7.66 -9.42
C ALA A 57 -14.36 -6.19 -9.83
N LEU A 58 -14.16 -5.27 -8.87
CA LEU A 58 -14.22 -3.84 -9.13
C LEU A 58 -13.08 -3.36 -10.03
N ARG A 59 -11.89 -3.95 -9.90
CA ARG A 59 -10.74 -3.67 -10.77
C ARG A 59 -11.00 -4.09 -12.23
N LEU A 60 -11.69 -5.22 -12.46
CA LEU A 60 -12.12 -5.62 -13.80
C LEU A 60 -13.14 -4.64 -14.39
N VAL A 61 -14.10 -4.17 -13.57
CA VAL A 61 -15.04 -3.12 -13.97
C VAL A 61 -14.30 -1.83 -14.29
N LEU A 62 -13.37 -1.43 -13.44
CA LEU A 62 -12.55 -0.23 -13.64
C LEU A 62 -11.69 -0.33 -14.90
N LEU A 63 -11.08 -1.49 -15.15
CA LEU A 63 -10.34 -1.77 -16.37
C LEU A 63 -11.24 -1.57 -17.60
N PHE A 64 -12.46 -2.15 -17.58
CA PHE A 64 -13.41 -1.98 -18.67
C PHE A 64 -13.80 -0.51 -18.88
N VAL A 65 -14.08 0.21 -17.80
CA VAL A 65 -14.42 1.64 -17.85
C VAL A 65 -13.25 2.46 -18.37
N LEU A 66 -12.03 2.24 -17.88
CA LEU A 66 -10.86 3.00 -18.32
C LEU A 66 -10.50 2.76 -19.78
N VAL A 67 -10.52 1.51 -20.24
CA VAL A 67 -10.26 1.19 -21.66
C VAL A 67 -11.23 1.92 -22.59
N ASN A 68 -12.50 2.07 -22.16
CA ASN A 68 -13.53 2.71 -22.98
C ASN A 68 -13.68 4.22 -22.76
N ALA A 69 -13.29 4.72 -21.59
CA ALA A 69 -13.57 6.10 -21.18
C ALA A 69 -12.32 6.85 -20.70
N ILE A 70 -11.11 6.41 -21.08
CA ILE A 70 -9.85 6.99 -20.61
C ILE A 70 -9.77 8.50 -20.83
N LYS A 71 -10.31 8.99 -21.94
CA LYS A 71 -10.30 10.43 -22.26
C LYS A 71 -10.99 11.27 -21.20
N PHE A 72 -12.11 10.79 -20.63
CA PHE A 72 -12.84 11.49 -19.57
C PHE A 72 -12.02 11.64 -18.28
N PHE A 73 -11.12 10.68 -18.02
CA PHE A 73 -10.25 10.74 -16.82
C PHE A 73 -8.99 11.58 -17.06
N GLN A 74 -8.61 11.80 -18.32
CA GLN A 74 -7.46 12.62 -18.69
C GLN A 74 -7.84 14.07 -19.00
N ASP A 75 -9.10 14.35 -19.34
CA ASP A 75 -9.56 15.70 -19.58
C ASP A 75 -9.47 16.54 -18.30
N VAL A 76 -9.01 17.79 -18.48
CA VAL A 76 -8.88 18.74 -17.37
C VAL A 76 -10.28 19.10 -16.85
N LEU A 77 -10.52 18.84 -15.58
CA LEU A 77 -11.78 19.16 -14.90
C LEU A 77 -11.82 20.63 -14.47
N PHE A 78 -10.71 21.12 -13.93
CA PHE A 78 -10.54 22.51 -13.51
C PHE A 78 -9.06 22.88 -13.45
N GLU A 79 -8.80 24.16 -13.68
CA GLU A 79 -7.49 24.76 -13.52
C GLU A 79 -7.51 25.70 -12.33
N PHE A 80 -6.45 25.64 -11.55
CA PHE A 80 -6.24 26.51 -10.42
C PHE A 80 -4.93 27.25 -10.60
N LYS A 81 -5.02 28.59 -10.56
CA LYS A 81 -3.82 29.42 -10.73
C LYS A 81 -3.84 30.57 -9.73
N ILE A 82 -2.86 30.57 -8.82
CA ILE A 82 -2.49 31.71 -8.00
C ILE A 82 -1.08 32.12 -8.44
N ASP A 83 -0.97 33.21 -9.17
CA ASP A 83 0.27 33.63 -9.78
C ASP A 83 1.42 33.69 -8.77
N GLY A 84 2.52 33.00 -9.10
CA GLY A 84 3.71 32.91 -8.26
C GLY A 84 3.62 32.02 -7.02
N VAL A 85 2.46 31.40 -6.73
CA VAL A 85 2.28 30.54 -5.56
C VAL A 85 1.93 29.11 -5.93
N ILE A 86 0.81 28.90 -6.63
CA ILE A 86 0.34 27.55 -6.99
C ILE A 86 -0.31 27.60 -8.37
N GLU A 87 0.11 26.69 -9.23
CA GLU A 87 -0.55 26.41 -10.51
C GLU A 87 -0.86 24.90 -10.56
N ALA A 88 -2.07 24.52 -10.97
CA ALA A 88 -2.46 23.13 -11.16
C ALA A 88 -3.54 23.00 -12.22
N SER A 89 -3.48 21.92 -13.01
CA SER A 89 -4.50 21.49 -13.97
C SER A 89 -4.98 20.12 -13.55
N VAL A 90 -6.11 20.07 -12.83
CA VAL A 90 -6.61 18.85 -12.19
C VAL A 90 -7.54 18.11 -13.13
N ASN A 91 -7.24 16.84 -13.36
CA ASN A 91 -8.07 15.88 -14.10
C ASN A 91 -8.59 14.78 -13.15
N GLY A 92 -9.49 13.91 -13.65
CA GLY A 92 -10.07 12.84 -12.82
C GLY A 92 -9.03 11.87 -12.26
N HIS A 93 -8.00 11.55 -13.05
CA HIS A 93 -6.91 10.68 -12.61
C HIS A 93 -6.10 11.32 -11.47
N SER A 94 -5.61 12.55 -11.66
CA SER A 94 -4.83 13.24 -10.63
C SER A 94 -5.62 13.42 -9.31
N LEU A 95 -6.94 13.68 -9.41
CA LEU A 95 -7.79 13.83 -8.23
C LEU A 95 -7.87 12.53 -7.42
N ILE A 96 -8.03 11.39 -8.08
CA ILE A 96 -8.10 10.07 -7.42
C ILE A 96 -6.76 9.74 -6.75
N VAL A 97 -5.64 9.94 -7.47
CA VAL A 97 -4.30 9.63 -6.94
C VAL A 97 -3.94 10.55 -5.77
N LEU A 98 -4.21 11.86 -5.88
CA LEU A 98 -3.99 12.82 -4.78
C LEU A 98 -4.83 12.49 -3.57
N ALA A 99 -6.14 12.23 -3.74
CA ALA A 99 -7.03 11.87 -2.64
C ALA A 99 -6.56 10.57 -1.95
N GLY A 100 -6.15 9.57 -2.72
CA GLY A 100 -5.57 8.33 -2.20
C GLY A 100 -4.27 8.55 -1.43
N GLY A 101 -3.36 9.36 -1.98
CA GLY A 101 -2.11 9.72 -1.34
C GLY A 101 -2.32 10.41 0.01
N VAL A 102 -3.20 11.43 0.07
CA VAL A 102 -3.58 12.11 1.31
C VAL A 102 -4.17 11.11 2.31
N PHE A 103 -5.07 10.24 1.86
CA PHE A 103 -5.71 9.25 2.72
C PHE A 103 -4.72 8.26 3.33
N ILE A 104 -3.82 7.68 2.51
CA ILE A 104 -2.78 6.75 3.00
C ILE A 104 -1.86 7.45 3.99
N LEU A 105 -1.40 8.67 3.65
CA LEU A 105 -0.51 9.44 4.50
C LEU A 105 -1.16 9.74 5.86
N TYR A 106 -2.42 10.21 5.85
CA TYR A 106 -3.18 10.45 7.06
C TYR A 106 -3.35 9.16 7.90
N THR A 107 -3.69 8.05 7.26
CA THR A 107 -3.89 6.77 7.95
C THR A 107 -2.59 6.26 8.56
N ALA A 108 -1.48 6.31 7.81
CA ALA A 108 -0.17 5.90 8.29
C ALA A 108 0.30 6.75 9.48
N LEU A 109 0.18 8.08 9.38
CA LEU A 109 0.53 9.01 10.47
C LEU A 109 -0.31 8.78 11.73
N LYS A 110 -1.62 8.60 11.56
CA LYS A 110 -2.53 8.34 12.68
C LYS A 110 -2.15 7.05 13.40
N GLU A 111 -1.84 5.99 12.66
CA GLU A 111 -1.50 4.70 13.25
C GLU A 111 -0.13 4.71 13.91
N ILE A 112 0.88 5.35 13.27
CA ILE A 112 2.19 5.57 13.87
C ILE A 112 2.05 6.37 15.18
N GLY A 113 1.24 7.45 15.16
CA GLY A 113 0.97 8.25 16.36
C GLY A 113 0.33 7.43 17.48
N HIS A 114 -0.63 6.57 17.15
CA HIS A 114 -1.29 5.68 18.11
C HIS A 114 -0.31 4.68 18.74
N MET A 115 0.58 4.09 17.95
CA MET A 115 1.60 3.17 18.45
C MET A 115 2.65 3.83 19.35
N MET A 116 2.79 5.15 19.31
CA MET A 116 3.74 5.92 20.14
C MET A 116 3.15 6.37 21.47
N THR A 117 1.84 6.23 21.69
CA THR A 117 1.16 6.60 22.94
C THR A 117 1.30 5.49 23.98
N ILE A 118 1.75 5.86 25.18
CA ILE A 118 2.06 4.93 26.30
C ILE A 118 0.78 4.28 26.88
N GLU A 119 -0.40 4.84 26.61
CA GLU A 119 -1.70 4.36 27.10
C GLU A 119 -2.07 2.93 26.65
N ASP A 120 -1.41 2.42 25.60
CA ASP A 120 -1.70 1.07 25.08
C ASP A 120 -1.03 -0.07 25.85
N LEU A 121 -0.09 0.20 26.78
CA LEU A 121 0.54 -0.84 27.58
C LEU A 121 -0.40 -1.41 28.65
N ASP A 122 -1.41 -0.65 29.06
CA ASP A 122 -2.40 -1.08 30.07
C ASP A 122 -3.71 -1.61 29.46
N GLN A 123 -3.92 -1.49 28.13
CA GLN A 123 -5.15 -1.89 27.44
C GLN A 123 -4.96 -3.10 26.49
N GLU A 124 -3.99 -3.97 26.71
CA GLU A 124 -3.96 -5.31 26.04
C GLU A 124 -5.18 -6.19 26.40
N GLY A 125 -6.08 -5.68 27.25
CA GLY A 125 -7.39 -6.22 27.58
C GLY A 125 -8.53 -5.41 26.94
N GLU A 126 -9.10 -5.89 25.86
CA GLU A 126 -10.51 -5.70 25.45
C GLU A 126 -11.04 -4.35 24.93
N GLY A 127 -10.27 -3.32 24.57
CA GLY A 127 -10.89 -2.01 24.35
C GLY A 127 -10.56 -1.19 23.10
N GLY A 128 -9.63 -1.59 22.24
CA GLY A 128 -9.39 -0.88 20.99
C GLY A 128 -10.65 -0.89 20.11
N ALA A 129 -11.12 0.25 19.61
CA ALA A 129 -12.28 0.35 18.73
C ALA A 129 -12.08 -0.55 17.50
N LYS A 130 -12.48 -1.82 17.62
CA LYS A 130 -12.38 -2.82 16.58
C LYS A 130 -13.32 -2.38 15.46
N ARG A 131 -12.77 -2.18 14.27
CA ARG A 131 -13.59 -1.91 13.08
C ARG A 131 -14.50 -3.11 12.81
N THR A 132 -15.69 -2.83 12.29
CA THR A 132 -16.53 -3.91 11.77
C THR A 132 -15.92 -4.49 10.51
N MET A 133 -16.16 -5.77 10.24
CA MET A 133 -15.72 -6.45 9.02
C MET A 133 -16.12 -5.68 7.76
N LEU A 134 -17.36 -5.15 7.72
CA LEU A 134 -17.86 -4.39 6.57
C LEU A 134 -17.06 -3.10 6.37
N SER A 135 -16.77 -2.36 7.44
CA SER A 135 -15.97 -1.14 7.35
C SER A 135 -14.56 -1.42 6.83
N ALA A 136 -13.91 -2.47 7.33
CA ALA A 136 -12.58 -2.85 6.85
C ALA A 136 -12.60 -3.27 5.37
N ILE A 137 -13.61 -4.04 4.94
CA ILE A 137 -13.79 -4.42 3.53
C ILE A 137 -13.96 -3.15 2.66
N ILE A 138 -14.81 -2.21 3.06
CA ILE A 138 -15.02 -0.96 2.31
C ILE A 138 -13.69 -0.21 2.13
N TRP A 139 -12.89 -0.08 3.18
CA TRP A 139 -11.60 0.59 3.12
C TRP A 139 -10.58 -0.16 2.27
N ILE A 140 -10.51 -1.49 2.38
CA ILE A 140 -9.67 -2.34 1.52
C ILE A 140 -10.04 -2.14 0.05
N VAL A 141 -11.33 -2.17 -0.27
CA VAL A 141 -11.83 -2.01 -1.65
C VAL A 141 -11.55 -0.60 -2.15
N ALA A 142 -11.83 0.44 -1.36
CA ALA A 142 -11.60 1.83 -1.74
C ALA A 142 -10.13 2.09 -2.07
N MET A 143 -9.21 1.62 -1.22
CA MET A 143 -7.78 1.78 -1.45
C MET A 143 -7.28 0.96 -2.64
N ASN A 144 -7.83 -0.25 -2.83
CA ASN A 144 -7.49 -1.05 -4.00
C ASN A 144 -7.89 -0.36 -5.31
N VAL A 145 -9.00 0.39 -5.33
CA VAL A 145 -9.39 1.22 -6.49
C VAL A 145 -8.34 2.28 -6.77
N VAL A 146 -7.86 3.00 -5.74
CA VAL A 146 -6.82 4.02 -5.90
C VAL A 146 -5.55 3.43 -6.52
N PHE A 147 -5.01 2.35 -5.95
CA PHE A 147 -3.84 1.66 -6.47
C PHE A 147 -4.06 1.01 -7.84
N SER A 148 -5.33 0.74 -8.21
CA SER A 148 -5.64 0.10 -9.47
C SER A 148 -5.48 1.04 -10.66
N PHE A 149 -5.64 2.35 -10.48
CA PHE A 149 -5.52 3.31 -11.58
C PHE A 149 -4.16 3.22 -12.28
N ASP A 150 -3.07 3.40 -11.54
CA ASP A 150 -1.71 3.36 -12.09
C ASP A 150 -1.38 2.01 -12.73
N SER A 151 -1.78 0.92 -12.07
CA SER A 151 -1.51 -0.42 -12.56
C SER A 151 -2.29 -0.75 -13.83
N ILE A 152 -3.52 -0.23 -13.99
CA ILE A 152 -4.31 -0.38 -15.21
C ILE A 152 -3.71 0.49 -16.33
N LEU A 153 -3.34 1.75 -16.05
CA LEU A 153 -2.69 2.61 -17.02
C LEU A 153 -1.35 2.04 -17.48
N GLY A 154 -0.55 1.50 -16.54
CA GLY A 154 0.67 0.77 -16.86
C GLY A 154 0.44 -0.47 -17.72
N ALA A 155 -0.66 -1.20 -17.49
CA ALA A 155 -1.05 -2.33 -18.33
C ALA A 155 -1.47 -1.89 -19.74
N MET A 156 -2.23 -0.80 -19.85
CA MET A 156 -2.65 -0.21 -21.15
C MET A 156 -1.47 0.31 -21.96
N ALA A 157 -0.37 0.70 -21.31
CA ALA A 157 0.87 1.08 -22.00
C ALA A 157 1.62 -0.12 -22.64
N LEU A 158 1.34 -1.35 -22.17
CA LEU A 158 1.99 -2.58 -22.65
C LEU A 158 1.15 -3.34 -23.69
N THR A 159 -0.16 -3.21 -23.64
CA THR A 159 -1.07 -3.91 -24.57
C THR A 159 -2.43 -3.23 -24.63
N ASP A 160 -3.03 -3.25 -25.83
CA ASP A 160 -4.43 -2.82 -26.05
C ASP A 160 -5.43 -3.97 -25.87
N THR A 161 -4.95 -5.18 -25.63
CA THR A 161 -5.79 -6.38 -25.57
C THR A 161 -6.43 -6.53 -24.20
N PHE A 162 -7.70 -6.12 -24.05
CA PHE A 162 -8.48 -6.21 -22.81
C PHE A 162 -8.41 -7.59 -22.14
N ILE A 163 -8.51 -8.67 -22.91
CA ILE A 163 -8.51 -10.04 -22.38
C ILE A 163 -7.20 -10.38 -21.69
N ILE A 164 -6.06 -9.95 -22.23
CA ILE A 164 -4.73 -10.20 -21.64
C ILE A 164 -4.61 -9.43 -20.32
N MET A 165 -5.03 -8.17 -20.29
CA MET A 165 -5.07 -7.36 -19.08
C MET A 165 -5.99 -7.97 -18.01
N ALA A 166 -7.20 -8.43 -18.41
CA ALA A 166 -8.16 -9.04 -17.49
C ALA A 166 -7.61 -10.35 -16.88
N ILE A 167 -6.96 -11.20 -17.68
CA ILE A 167 -6.31 -12.42 -17.20
C ILE A 167 -5.19 -12.07 -16.20
N ALA A 168 -4.36 -11.08 -16.50
CA ALA A 168 -3.31 -10.62 -15.61
C ALA A 168 -3.87 -10.14 -14.26
N VAL A 169 -4.97 -9.37 -14.27
CA VAL A 169 -5.68 -8.90 -13.07
C VAL A 169 -6.20 -10.08 -12.24
N ILE A 170 -6.80 -11.08 -12.88
CA ILE A 170 -7.31 -12.26 -12.17
C ILE A 170 -6.18 -13.06 -11.53
N ILE A 171 -5.12 -13.36 -12.30
CA ILE A 171 -3.98 -14.14 -11.79
C ILE A 171 -3.30 -13.41 -10.63
N SER A 172 -2.99 -12.12 -10.79
CA SER A 172 -2.37 -11.32 -9.73
C SER A 172 -3.28 -11.20 -8.50
N GLY A 173 -4.59 -11.08 -8.70
CA GLY A 173 -5.56 -11.06 -7.61
C GLY A 173 -5.62 -12.37 -6.82
N VAL A 174 -5.60 -13.52 -7.51
CA VAL A 174 -5.51 -14.83 -6.85
C VAL A 174 -4.20 -14.97 -6.08
N MET A 175 -3.08 -14.57 -6.66
CA MET A 175 -1.79 -14.53 -5.95
C MET A 175 -1.87 -13.64 -4.70
N MET A 176 -2.52 -12.49 -4.79
CA MET A 176 -2.70 -11.56 -3.66
C MET A 176 -3.54 -12.20 -2.53
N ILE A 177 -4.61 -12.95 -2.84
CA ILE A 177 -5.40 -13.67 -1.84
C ILE A 177 -4.52 -14.67 -1.05
N VAL A 178 -3.68 -15.42 -1.76
CA VAL A 178 -2.79 -16.40 -1.14
C VAL A 178 -1.72 -15.69 -0.30
N LEU A 179 -1.07 -14.67 -0.84
CA LEU A 179 0.01 -13.96 -0.17
C LEU A 179 -0.47 -13.13 1.03
N ALA A 180 -1.71 -12.61 1.01
CA ALA A 180 -2.24 -11.77 2.07
C ALA A 180 -2.27 -12.46 3.43
N ASP A 181 -2.60 -13.75 3.48
CA ASP A 181 -2.58 -14.51 4.72
C ASP A 181 -1.15 -14.70 5.24
N TYR A 182 -0.18 -14.99 4.36
CA TYR A 182 1.25 -15.11 4.74
C TYR A 182 1.82 -13.79 5.27
N VAL A 183 1.54 -12.68 4.60
CA VAL A 183 2.01 -11.35 5.03
C VAL A 183 1.37 -10.96 6.35
N ALA A 184 0.06 -11.18 6.52
CA ALA A 184 -0.64 -10.89 7.77
C ALA A 184 -0.09 -11.71 8.94
N ASP A 185 0.18 -13.00 8.73
CA ASP A 185 0.76 -13.88 9.76
C ASP A 185 2.21 -13.50 10.08
N PHE A 186 2.99 -13.12 9.07
CA PHE A 186 4.35 -12.62 9.27
C PHE A 186 4.36 -11.34 10.13
N LEU A 187 3.53 -10.35 9.80
CA LEU A 187 3.40 -9.11 10.56
C LEU A 187 2.89 -9.36 11.99
N LYS A 188 2.01 -10.36 12.18
CA LYS A 188 1.49 -10.73 13.50
C LYS A 188 2.54 -11.37 14.40
N LYS A 189 3.43 -12.18 13.83
CA LYS A 189 4.55 -12.82 14.55
C LYS A 189 5.69 -11.85 14.86
N ASN A 190 5.82 -10.80 14.08
CA ASN A 190 6.95 -9.88 14.13
C ASN A 190 6.45 -8.44 14.25
N ARG A 191 6.09 -8.02 15.47
CA ARG A 191 5.50 -6.70 15.77
C ARG A 191 6.38 -5.52 15.30
N MET A 192 7.70 -5.71 15.27
CA MET A 192 8.63 -4.69 14.75
C MET A 192 8.38 -4.37 13.28
N TYR A 193 8.11 -5.40 12.45
CA TYR A 193 7.82 -5.18 11.03
C TYR A 193 6.44 -4.55 10.76
N GLU A 194 5.56 -4.50 11.76
CA GLU A 194 4.31 -3.75 11.66
C GLU A 194 4.57 -2.24 11.59
N VAL A 195 5.46 -1.74 12.44
CA VAL A 195 5.91 -0.34 12.42
C VAL A 195 6.61 -0.03 11.10
N LEU A 196 7.52 -0.92 10.65
CA LEU A 196 8.17 -0.80 9.35
C LEU A 196 7.13 -0.73 8.21
N GLY A 197 6.10 -1.60 8.26
CA GLY A 197 5.00 -1.59 7.28
C GLY A 197 4.25 -0.26 7.23
N LEU A 198 4.00 0.37 8.39
CA LEU A 198 3.37 1.69 8.46
C LEU A 198 4.27 2.79 7.88
N PHE A 199 5.58 2.74 8.12
CA PHE A 199 6.52 3.67 7.48
C PHE A 199 6.60 3.46 5.96
N ILE A 200 6.53 2.21 5.48
CA ILE A 200 6.45 1.92 4.04
C ILE A 200 5.16 2.55 3.47
N LEU A 201 4.01 2.38 4.12
CA LEU A 201 2.75 3.02 3.69
C LEU A 201 2.85 4.56 3.71
N PHE A 202 3.55 5.13 4.68
CA PHE A 202 3.82 6.57 4.71
C PHE A 202 4.59 7.02 3.46
N VAL A 203 5.65 6.30 3.08
CA VAL A 203 6.43 6.58 1.86
C VAL A 203 5.60 6.37 0.60
N VAL A 204 4.71 5.35 0.56
CA VAL A 204 3.74 5.15 -0.52
C VAL A 204 2.78 6.34 -0.64
N GLY A 205 2.30 6.88 0.47
CA GLY A 205 1.48 8.09 0.48
C GLY A 205 2.21 9.29 -0.16
N ILE A 206 3.50 9.49 0.15
CA ILE A 206 4.34 10.51 -0.48
C ILE A 206 4.52 10.25 -1.97
N LEU A 207 4.77 8.98 -2.36
CA LEU A 207 4.88 8.59 -3.76
C LEU A 207 3.61 8.98 -4.54
N LEU A 208 2.43 8.61 -4.03
CA LEU A 208 1.15 8.95 -4.66
C LEU A 208 0.90 10.46 -4.73
N LEU A 209 1.27 11.22 -3.69
CA LEU A 209 1.14 12.68 -3.72
C LEU A 209 2.05 13.31 -4.77
N SER A 210 3.29 12.84 -4.92
CA SER A 210 4.20 13.33 -5.95
C SER A 210 3.72 12.96 -7.35
N GLU A 211 3.22 11.74 -7.55
CA GLU A 211 2.65 11.28 -8.81
C GLU A 211 1.38 12.06 -9.17
N GLY A 212 0.42 12.16 -8.25
CA GLY A 212 -0.81 12.93 -8.47
C GLY A 212 -0.55 14.41 -8.71
N GLY A 213 0.43 15.01 -8.03
CA GLY A 213 0.87 16.37 -8.25
C GLY A 213 1.49 16.56 -9.64
N HIS A 214 2.30 15.62 -10.10
CA HIS A 214 2.86 15.61 -11.45
C HIS A 214 1.77 15.51 -12.52
N ILE A 215 0.83 14.57 -12.37
CA ILE A 215 -0.31 14.38 -13.28
C ILE A 215 -1.20 15.64 -13.33
N ALA A 216 -1.35 16.34 -12.19
CA ALA A 216 -2.06 17.62 -12.10
C ALA A 216 -1.26 18.81 -12.61
N HIS A 217 -0.04 18.62 -13.13
CA HIS A 217 0.88 19.68 -13.50
C HIS A 217 1.07 20.72 -12.37
N LEU A 218 1.09 20.25 -11.12
CA LEU A 218 1.20 21.09 -9.93
C LEU A 218 2.57 21.78 -9.90
N LYS A 219 2.53 23.13 -9.77
CA LYS A 219 3.72 23.93 -9.50
C LYS A 219 3.55 24.65 -8.18
N LEU A 220 4.56 24.60 -7.34
CA LEU A 220 4.64 25.31 -6.07
C LEU A 220 5.74 26.34 -6.15
N ALA A 221 5.38 27.62 -5.97
CA ALA A 221 6.32 28.74 -6.13
C ALA A 221 7.09 28.72 -7.48
N GLY A 222 6.42 28.32 -8.57
CA GLY A 222 6.99 28.18 -9.90
C GLY A 222 7.81 26.90 -10.15
N VAL A 223 8.02 26.06 -9.12
CA VAL A 223 8.74 24.79 -9.24
C VAL A 223 7.74 23.66 -9.50
N PRO A 224 7.89 22.88 -10.58
CA PRO A 224 7.02 21.74 -10.86
C PRO A 224 7.22 20.63 -9.83
N VAL A 225 6.14 19.96 -9.46
CA VAL A 225 6.19 18.74 -8.66
C VAL A 225 6.55 17.57 -9.59
N GLU A 226 7.70 16.94 -9.32
CA GLU A 226 8.16 15.78 -10.08
C GLU A 226 7.79 14.49 -9.38
N PRO A 227 7.44 13.41 -10.12
CA PRO A 227 7.12 12.13 -9.53
C PRO A 227 8.37 11.50 -8.90
N MET A 228 8.20 10.84 -7.78
CA MET A 228 9.29 10.09 -7.17
C MET A 228 9.69 8.92 -8.10
N ALA A 229 10.97 8.85 -8.47
CA ALA A 229 11.47 7.73 -9.26
C ALA A 229 11.27 6.41 -8.50
N LYS A 230 10.78 5.37 -9.18
CA LYS A 230 10.58 4.03 -8.58
C LYS A 230 11.87 3.45 -7.97
N SER A 231 13.03 3.74 -8.60
CA SER A 231 14.34 3.36 -8.04
C SER A 231 14.61 4.01 -6.69
N THR A 232 14.25 5.29 -6.52
CA THR A 232 14.37 6.02 -5.26
C THR A 232 13.44 5.41 -4.20
N PHE A 233 12.21 5.08 -4.56
CA PHE A 233 11.26 4.41 -3.68
C PHE A 233 11.80 3.07 -3.16
N TYR A 234 12.27 2.18 -4.05
CA TYR A 234 12.84 0.90 -3.63
C TYR A 234 14.13 1.06 -2.81
N PHE A 235 14.95 2.05 -3.14
CA PHE A 235 16.14 2.37 -2.35
C PHE A 235 15.78 2.80 -0.92
N VAL A 236 14.80 3.69 -0.76
CA VAL A 236 14.31 4.12 0.55
C VAL A 236 13.79 2.94 1.35
N ILE A 237 12.98 2.06 0.75
CA ILE A 237 12.50 0.84 1.42
C ILE A 237 13.67 -0.05 1.84
N ALA A 238 14.64 -0.29 0.97
CA ALA A 238 15.81 -1.11 1.30
C ALA A 238 16.59 -0.54 2.49
N VAL A 239 16.80 0.77 2.52
CA VAL A 239 17.45 1.46 3.65
C VAL A 239 16.62 1.34 4.93
N MET A 240 15.29 1.52 4.85
CA MET A 240 14.39 1.37 6.01
C MET A 240 14.44 -0.04 6.59
N VAL A 241 14.38 -1.07 5.75
CA VAL A 241 14.52 -2.48 6.17
C VAL A 241 15.87 -2.72 6.83
N LEU A 242 16.95 -2.19 6.27
CA LEU A 242 18.30 -2.33 6.85
C LEU A 242 18.38 -1.67 8.21
N VAL A 243 17.85 -0.45 8.35
CA VAL A 243 17.81 0.29 9.64
C VAL A 243 17.01 -0.50 10.68
N ASP A 244 15.84 -1.03 10.29
CA ASP A 244 14.97 -1.82 11.16
C ASP A 244 15.68 -3.09 11.67
N ILE A 245 16.39 -3.81 10.80
CA ILE A 245 17.19 -4.99 11.17
C ILE A 245 18.27 -4.60 12.19
N VAL A 246 18.98 -3.49 11.95
CA VAL A 246 20.03 -3.01 12.86
C VAL A 246 19.44 -2.62 14.22
N GLN A 247 18.34 -1.83 14.22
CA GLN A 247 17.64 -1.45 15.44
C GLN A 247 17.13 -2.65 16.23
N GLY A 248 16.56 -3.64 15.54
CA GLY A 248 16.07 -4.86 16.15
C GLY A 248 17.17 -5.68 16.84
N ARG A 249 18.34 -5.77 16.22
CA ARG A 249 19.52 -6.41 16.85
C ARG A 249 20.02 -5.62 18.05
N TYR A 250 20.07 -4.30 17.95
CA TYR A 250 20.48 -3.42 19.03
C TYR A 250 19.56 -3.51 20.24
N GLN A 251 18.24 -3.47 20.03
CA GLN A 251 17.23 -3.61 21.10
C GLN A 251 17.33 -4.96 21.82
N LYS A 252 17.55 -6.06 21.08
CA LYS A 252 17.77 -7.39 21.67
C LYS A 252 19.03 -7.41 22.56
N LYS A 253 20.10 -6.76 22.12
CA LYS A 253 21.34 -6.67 22.91
C LYS A 253 21.11 -5.89 24.21
N LEU A 254 20.46 -4.72 24.14
CA LEU A 254 20.14 -3.91 25.32
C LEU A 254 19.25 -4.67 26.32
N ALA A 255 18.24 -5.41 25.81
CA ALA A 255 17.35 -6.21 26.65
C ALA A 255 18.11 -7.34 27.37
N LEU A 256 19.12 -7.95 26.73
CA LEU A 256 19.96 -8.96 27.32
C LEU A 256 20.87 -8.37 28.39
N GLU A 257 21.50 -7.22 28.12
CA GLU A 257 22.36 -6.50 29.08
C GLU A 257 21.57 -6.12 30.35
N ARG A 258 20.36 -5.59 30.22
CA ARG A 258 19.46 -5.28 31.34
C ARG A 258 19.13 -6.52 32.19
N LYS A 259 18.86 -7.66 31.55
CA LYS A 259 18.59 -8.92 32.28
C LYS A 259 19.79 -9.42 33.01
N LEU A 260 20.99 -9.29 32.47
CA LEU A 260 22.25 -9.68 33.17
C LEU A 260 22.54 -8.77 34.35
N GLN A 261 22.31 -7.46 34.21
CA GLN A 261 22.47 -6.51 35.33
C GLN A 261 21.48 -6.80 36.46
N SER A 262 20.23 -7.03 36.17
CA SER A 262 19.20 -7.37 37.17
C SER A 262 19.47 -8.72 37.88
N ALA A 263 20.08 -9.68 37.19
CA ALA A 263 20.46 -10.97 37.75
C ALA A 263 21.73 -10.87 38.66
N GLY A 264 22.63 -9.94 38.34
CA GLY A 264 23.86 -9.67 39.15
C GLY A 264 23.58 -8.92 40.45
N ASP A 265 22.51 -8.13 40.51
CA ASP A 265 22.12 -7.33 41.69
C ASP A 265 21.32 -8.17 42.75
N HIS A 266 21.02 -9.42 42.43
CA HIS A 266 20.33 -10.37 43.32
C HIS A 266 21.23 -11.46 43.90
N THR A 267 22.55 -11.25 43.94
CA THR A 267 23.39 -12.12 44.76
C THR A 267 23.18 -11.74 46.22
N PRO A 268 22.62 -12.63 47.08
CA PRO A 268 22.54 -12.35 48.51
C PRO A 268 23.97 -12.24 49.06
N ASP A 269 24.26 -11.15 49.79
CA ASP A 269 25.42 -11.08 50.67
C ASP A 269 25.36 -12.25 51.64
N LEU A 270 26.09 -13.31 51.34
CA LEU A 270 26.41 -14.38 52.28
C LEU A 270 27.56 -13.89 53.13
N GLY A 271 27.24 -13.02 54.12
CA GLY A 271 28.08 -12.66 55.23
C GLY A 271 27.82 -13.57 56.43
#